data_df670f1e32e6d846ae1a7aabc063ef11
#
_entry.id   df670f1e32e6d846ae1a7aabc063ef11
#
_cell.length_a   1.000
_cell.length_b   1.000
_cell.length_c   1.000
_cell.angle_alpha   90.00
_cell.angle_beta   90.00
_cell.angle_gamma   90.00
#
_symmetry.space_group_name_H-M   'P 1'
#
loop_
_entity.id
_entity.type
_entity.pdbx_description
1 polymer ?
#
loop_
_entity_poly.entity_id
_entity_poly.type
_entity_poly.pdbx_seq_one_letter_code
_entity_poly.pdbx_strand_id
1 'polypeptide(L)'
;MLGGVTTLTQLAPKASQLTLATQSDGVPFFDSLKATYGFDTSSFKAVKKVDYAIGFTAVKSGAAQVTECYTTDGSVTTQNFIFLTDDKNGFPQFHPAPIVRDSVLQSDPGIKTALNPLAPLLTTDVSIMLQQQVAAKHTSGESIPQAVKEVATSFLQSKGLL
;
A
#
# COMPACT_ATOMS: atom_id res chain seq x y z
N MET A 1 -24.32 -0.46 -1.19
CA MET A 1 -23.96 -0.91 0.18
C MET A 1 -23.03 0.06 0.89
N LEU A 2 -21.98 0.58 0.27
CA LEU A 2 -21.01 1.50 0.86
C LEU A 2 -21.17 2.98 0.42
N GLY A 3 -22.28 3.35 -0.23
CA GLY A 3 -22.47 4.71 -0.73
C GLY A 3 -22.23 5.76 0.36
N GLY A 4 -21.30 6.68 0.10
CA GLY A 4 -20.95 7.77 1.01
C GLY A 4 -20.03 7.40 2.19
N VAL A 5 -19.53 6.16 2.28
CA VAL A 5 -18.51 5.77 3.28
C VAL A 5 -17.14 6.19 2.76
N THR A 6 -16.48 7.08 3.49
CA THR A 6 -15.14 7.60 3.13
C THR A 6 -14.13 7.50 4.27
N THR A 7 -14.56 7.09 5.46
CA THR A 7 -13.68 6.96 6.63
C THR A 7 -13.85 5.62 7.34
N LEU A 8 -12.86 5.24 8.15
CA LEU A 8 -12.94 4.04 8.99
C LEU A 8 -14.00 4.17 10.10
N THR A 9 -14.20 5.39 10.65
CA THR A 9 -15.32 5.63 11.58
C THR A 9 -16.69 5.35 10.95
N GLN A 10 -16.87 5.66 9.66
CA GLN A 10 -18.13 5.39 8.95
C GLN A 10 -18.27 3.91 8.53
N LEU A 11 -17.14 3.22 8.35
CA LEU A 11 -17.12 1.78 8.04
C LEU A 11 -17.56 0.93 9.24
N ALA A 12 -17.09 1.27 10.45
CA ALA A 12 -17.26 0.49 11.67
C ALA A 12 -18.69 -0.04 11.88
N PRO A 13 -19.76 0.78 11.84
CA PRO A 13 -21.13 0.31 12.06
C PRO A 13 -21.69 -0.55 10.92
N LYS A 14 -21.01 -0.61 9.77
CA LYS A 14 -21.43 -1.37 8.59
C LYS A 14 -20.66 -2.68 8.43
N ALA A 15 -19.58 -2.90 9.19
CA ALA A 15 -18.70 -4.06 9.06
C ALA A 15 -19.45 -5.40 9.05
N SER A 16 -20.47 -5.55 9.89
CA SER A 16 -21.29 -6.79 9.99
C SER A 16 -22.08 -7.14 8.73
N GLN A 17 -22.19 -6.23 7.77
CA GLN A 17 -22.85 -6.46 6.49
C GLN A 17 -21.87 -6.71 5.35
N LEU A 18 -20.56 -6.56 5.60
CA LEU A 18 -19.52 -6.52 4.59
C LEU A 18 -18.59 -7.73 4.68
N THR A 19 -18.06 -8.14 3.55
CA THR A 19 -16.97 -9.10 3.44
C THR A 19 -15.66 -8.36 3.27
N LEU A 20 -14.69 -8.68 4.13
CA LEU A 20 -13.30 -8.24 4.04
C LEU A 20 -12.49 -9.27 3.27
N ALA A 21 -11.67 -8.85 2.30
CA ALA A 21 -10.60 -9.64 1.71
C ALA A 21 -9.26 -9.11 2.22
N THR A 22 -8.43 -9.94 2.83
CA THR A 22 -7.15 -9.53 3.41
C THR A 22 -6.14 -10.68 3.39
N GLN A 23 -4.86 -10.36 3.44
CA GLN A 23 -3.80 -11.36 3.65
C GLN A 23 -3.85 -11.91 5.08
N SER A 24 -3.25 -13.08 5.30
CA SER A 24 -3.19 -13.65 6.65
C SER A 24 -2.39 -12.80 7.63
N ASP A 25 -1.35 -12.12 7.15
CA ASP A 25 -0.53 -11.18 7.91
C ASP A 25 -1.15 -9.78 8.02
N GLY A 26 -2.16 -9.46 7.21
CA GLY A 26 -2.99 -8.27 7.35
C GLY A 26 -3.98 -8.32 8.52
N VAL A 27 -4.40 -9.52 8.93
CA VAL A 27 -5.37 -9.70 10.02
C VAL A 27 -4.99 -8.96 11.31
N PRO A 28 -3.76 -9.05 11.84
CA PRO A 28 -3.39 -8.33 13.06
C PRO A 28 -3.52 -6.81 12.95
N PHE A 29 -3.32 -6.24 11.75
CA PHE A 29 -3.50 -4.80 11.54
C PHE A 29 -4.97 -4.39 11.64
N PHE A 30 -5.88 -5.17 11.06
CA PHE A 30 -7.33 -4.94 11.23
C PHE A 30 -7.77 -5.15 12.67
N ASP A 31 -7.23 -6.15 13.35
CA ASP A 31 -7.58 -6.43 14.75
C ASP A 31 -7.12 -5.31 15.69
N SER A 32 -6.03 -4.62 15.37
CA SER A 32 -5.58 -3.44 16.11
C SER A 32 -6.56 -2.26 16.07
N LEU A 33 -7.43 -2.19 15.06
CA LEU A 33 -8.43 -1.13 14.93
C LEU A 33 -9.52 -1.18 16.01
N LYS A 34 -9.65 -2.32 16.70
CA LYS A 34 -10.64 -2.49 17.78
C LYS A 34 -10.53 -1.44 18.86
N ALA A 35 -9.30 -1.10 19.27
CA ALA A 35 -9.06 -0.11 20.31
C ALA A 35 -9.48 1.31 19.87
N THR A 36 -9.30 1.66 18.59
CA THR A 36 -9.52 3.01 18.08
C THR A 36 -10.92 3.20 17.49
N TYR A 37 -11.42 2.20 16.75
CA TYR A 37 -12.66 2.28 15.98
C TYR A 37 -13.77 1.36 16.49
N GLY A 38 -13.50 0.48 17.44
CA GLY A 38 -14.47 -0.45 17.98
C GLY A 38 -14.82 -1.64 17.09
N PHE A 39 -14.07 -1.87 16.01
CA PHE A 39 -14.24 -3.02 15.15
C PHE A 39 -12.90 -3.71 14.85
N ASP A 40 -12.96 -5.00 14.53
CA ASP A 40 -11.86 -5.87 14.15
C ASP A 40 -12.28 -6.80 13.02
N THR A 41 -11.45 -7.78 12.66
CA THR A 41 -11.81 -8.76 11.62
C THR A 41 -13.05 -9.57 11.98
N SER A 42 -13.30 -9.86 13.26
CA SER A 42 -14.49 -10.60 13.72
C SER A 42 -15.80 -9.81 13.56
N SER A 43 -15.71 -8.51 13.40
CA SER A 43 -16.85 -7.61 13.19
C SER A 43 -17.43 -7.70 11.77
N PHE A 44 -16.67 -8.24 10.82
CA PHE A 44 -17.14 -8.39 9.44
C PHE A 44 -18.07 -9.59 9.28
N LYS A 45 -19.01 -9.50 8.31
CA LYS A 45 -19.88 -10.62 7.92
C LYS A 45 -19.07 -11.87 7.55
N ALA A 46 -17.97 -11.67 6.84
CA ALA A 46 -17.02 -12.71 6.46
C ALA A 46 -15.64 -12.11 6.22
N VAL A 47 -14.59 -12.91 6.45
CA VAL A 47 -13.21 -12.59 6.13
C VAL A 47 -12.69 -13.63 5.15
N LYS A 48 -12.23 -13.18 3.98
CA LYS A 48 -11.56 -14.01 2.99
C LYS A 48 -10.07 -13.78 3.07
N LYS A 49 -9.32 -14.79 3.48
CA LYS A 49 -7.86 -14.76 3.47
C LYS A 49 -7.38 -15.09 2.07
N VAL A 50 -6.79 -14.11 1.41
CA VAL A 50 -6.35 -14.17 0.01
C VAL A 50 -5.02 -13.43 -0.15
N ASP A 51 -4.32 -13.68 -1.24
CA ASP A 51 -3.14 -12.89 -1.59
C ASP A 51 -3.53 -11.44 -1.91
N TYR A 52 -2.60 -10.51 -1.70
CA TYR A 52 -2.80 -9.07 -1.85
C TYR A 52 -3.50 -8.68 -3.16
N ALA A 53 -2.98 -9.12 -4.30
CA ALA A 53 -3.56 -8.82 -5.61
C ALA A 53 -4.97 -9.41 -5.81
N ILE A 54 -5.26 -10.54 -5.17
CA ILE A 54 -6.58 -11.20 -5.21
C ILE A 54 -7.62 -10.40 -4.42
N GLY A 55 -7.20 -9.67 -3.37
CA GLY A 55 -8.07 -8.76 -2.63
C GLY A 55 -8.73 -7.71 -3.54
N PHE A 56 -7.97 -7.06 -4.40
CA PHE A 56 -8.52 -6.10 -5.39
C PHE A 56 -9.48 -6.77 -6.37
N THR A 57 -9.14 -7.96 -6.86
CA THR A 57 -10.02 -8.74 -7.74
C THR A 57 -11.33 -9.10 -7.05
N ALA A 58 -11.28 -9.47 -5.77
CA ALA A 58 -12.46 -9.80 -4.99
C ALA A 58 -13.40 -8.59 -4.82
N VAL A 59 -12.85 -7.39 -4.59
CA VAL A 59 -13.67 -6.18 -4.52
C VAL A 59 -14.25 -5.82 -5.88
N LYS A 60 -13.46 -5.89 -6.95
CA LYS A 60 -13.89 -5.58 -8.31
C LYS A 60 -15.03 -6.51 -8.79
N SER A 61 -14.98 -7.78 -8.43
CA SER A 61 -16.02 -8.76 -8.75
C SER A 61 -17.23 -8.73 -7.83
N GLY A 62 -17.20 -7.92 -6.75
CA GLY A 62 -18.24 -7.90 -5.72
C GLY A 62 -18.19 -9.05 -4.73
N ALA A 63 -17.17 -9.93 -4.82
CA ALA A 63 -16.97 -11.05 -3.89
C ALA A 63 -16.53 -10.61 -2.48
N ALA A 64 -16.00 -9.40 -2.37
CA ALA A 64 -15.78 -8.66 -1.14
C ALA A 64 -16.19 -7.18 -1.34
N GLN A 65 -16.33 -6.43 -0.28
CA GLN A 65 -16.63 -5.01 -0.33
C GLN A 65 -15.47 -4.16 0.18
N VAL A 66 -14.58 -4.76 0.96
CA VAL A 66 -13.42 -4.12 1.56
C VAL A 66 -12.19 -4.99 1.32
N THR A 67 -11.06 -4.37 1.05
CA THR A 67 -9.75 -5.04 1.02
C THR A 67 -8.70 -4.13 1.65
N GLU A 68 -7.61 -4.71 2.09
CA GLU A 68 -6.44 -3.95 2.51
C GLU A 68 -5.71 -3.36 1.31
N CYS A 69 -5.10 -2.21 1.51
CA CYS A 69 -4.17 -1.62 0.55
C CYS A 69 -3.24 -0.65 1.26
N TYR A 70 -2.11 -0.38 0.64
CA TYR A 70 -1.21 0.68 1.07
C TYR A 70 -1.53 1.98 0.35
N THR A 71 -1.43 3.10 1.05
CA THR A 71 -1.68 4.43 0.45
C THR A 71 -0.71 4.77 -0.69
N THR A 72 0.42 4.06 -0.76
CA THR A 72 1.40 4.15 -1.84
C THR A 72 1.07 3.28 -3.05
N ASP A 73 -0.01 2.50 -3.04
CA ASP A 73 -0.36 1.58 -4.13
C ASP A 73 -0.99 2.35 -5.30
N GLY A 74 -0.25 2.42 -6.40
CA GLY A 74 -0.70 3.09 -7.63
C GLY A 74 -1.90 2.42 -8.32
N SER A 75 -2.21 1.16 -8.00
CA SER A 75 -3.33 0.44 -8.60
C SER A 75 -4.70 0.91 -8.09
N VAL A 76 -4.77 1.46 -6.89
CA VAL A 76 -6.03 1.90 -6.27
C VAL A 76 -6.69 2.99 -7.10
N THR A 77 -5.94 4.02 -7.48
CA THR A 77 -6.47 5.17 -8.25
C THR A 77 -6.85 4.80 -9.67
N THR A 78 -6.15 3.83 -10.29
CA THR A 78 -6.42 3.39 -11.67
C THR A 78 -7.61 2.46 -11.80
N GLN A 79 -8.09 1.85 -10.71
CA GLN A 79 -9.17 0.87 -10.70
C GLN A 79 -10.49 1.38 -10.11
N ASN A 80 -10.64 2.69 -9.91
CA ASN A 80 -11.82 3.33 -9.30
C ASN A 80 -12.13 2.82 -7.88
N PHE A 81 -11.11 2.43 -7.14
CA PHE A 81 -11.24 2.20 -5.69
C PHE A 81 -11.12 3.50 -4.94
N ILE A 82 -11.67 3.54 -3.74
CA ILE A 82 -11.50 4.65 -2.81
C ILE A 82 -10.74 4.18 -1.58
N PHE A 83 -9.77 4.98 -1.14
CA PHE A 83 -9.19 4.81 0.18
C PHE A 83 -10.18 5.30 1.22
N LEU A 84 -10.37 4.51 2.27
CA LEU A 84 -11.05 5.00 3.46
C LEU A 84 -10.03 5.74 4.32
N THR A 85 -10.34 6.97 4.68
CA THR A 85 -9.46 7.75 5.56
C THR A 85 -9.41 7.12 6.95
N ASP A 86 -8.19 6.94 7.46
CA ASP A 86 -7.92 6.59 8.86
C ASP A 86 -8.05 7.84 9.73
N ASP A 87 -9.30 8.25 9.99
CA ASP A 87 -9.67 9.53 10.61
C ASP A 87 -9.34 9.65 12.10
N LYS A 88 -8.86 8.55 12.72
CA LYS A 88 -8.39 8.54 14.11
C LYS A 88 -6.97 7.99 14.27
N ASN A 89 -6.22 7.83 13.17
CA ASN A 89 -4.85 7.29 13.17
C ASN A 89 -4.76 5.92 13.88
N GLY A 90 -5.67 5.00 13.54
CA GLY A 90 -5.70 3.66 14.12
C GLY A 90 -4.65 2.72 13.53
N PHE A 91 -4.20 2.97 12.30
CA PHE A 91 -3.10 2.22 11.69
C PHE A 91 -1.73 2.83 12.02
N PRO A 92 -0.69 2.00 12.17
CA PRO A 92 0.67 2.51 12.27
C PRO A 92 1.08 3.21 10.97
N GLN A 93 1.94 4.21 11.09
CA GLN A 93 2.51 4.89 9.92
C GLN A 93 3.56 3.97 9.27
N PHE A 94 3.39 3.71 7.98
CA PHE A 94 4.33 2.92 7.18
C PHE A 94 5.14 3.84 6.27
N HIS A 95 6.47 3.76 6.40
CA HIS A 95 7.39 4.43 5.49
C HIS A 95 8.32 3.39 4.88
N PRO A 96 8.48 3.34 3.54
CA PRO A 96 9.47 2.48 2.92
C PRO A 96 10.87 2.90 3.39
N ALA A 97 11.63 1.95 3.91
CA ALA A 97 13.01 2.19 4.37
C ALA A 97 13.91 1.00 4.02
N PRO A 98 15.14 1.24 3.53
CA PRO A 98 16.13 0.18 3.40
C PRO A 98 16.51 -0.34 4.78
N ILE A 99 16.51 -1.68 4.93
CA ILE A 99 17.00 -2.34 6.15
C ILE A 99 18.39 -2.89 5.85
N VAL A 100 19.39 -2.41 6.60
CA VAL A 100 20.80 -2.81 6.43
C VAL A 100 21.34 -3.32 7.76
N ARG A 101 22.10 -4.42 7.74
CA ARG A 101 22.74 -4.96 8.95
C ARG A 101 23.78 -3.95 9.48
N ASP A 102 23.85 -3.77 10.77
CA ASP A 102 24.82 -2.86 11.41
C ASP A 102 26.27 -3.19 11.03
N SER A 103 26.62 -4.49 10.95
CA SER A 103 27.97 -4.91 10.54
C SER A 103 28.32 -4.47 9.11
N VAL A 104 27.34 -4.41 8.21
CA VAL A 104 27.54 -3.91 6.83
C VAL A 104 27.71 -2.40 6.83
N LEU A 105 26.93 -1.67 7.62
CA LEU A 105 27.06 -0.21 7.76
C LEU A 105 28.38 0.21 8.41
N GLN A 106 28.93 -0.65 9.30
CA GLN A 106 30.25 -0.43 9.90
C GLN A 106 31.39 -0.67 8.90
N SER A 107 31.26 -1.70 8.05
CA SER A 107 32.25 -2.02 7.03
C SER A 107 32.19 -1.10 5.80
N ASP A 108 31.02 -0.61 5.48
CA ASP A 108 30.79 0.30 4.35
C ASP A 108 29.83 1.47 4.75
N PRO A 109 30.36 2.51 5.39
CA PRO A 109 29.56 3.69 5.75
C PRO A 109 29.06 4.48 4.54
N GLY A 110 29.60 4.25 3.33
CA GLY A 110 29.15 4.86 2.08
C GLY A 110 27.71 4.55 1.75
N ILE A 111 27.17 3.40 2.22
CA ILE A 111 25.77 3.02 2.06
C ILE A 111 24.80 4.09 2.59
N LYS A 112 25.07 4.64 3.78
CA LYS A 112 24.25 5.73 4.34
C LYS A 112 24.29 6.97 3.47
N THR A 113 25.47 7.33 2.99
CA THR A 113 25.66 8.51 2.12
C THR A 113 24.92 8.34 0.81
N ALA A 114 24.89 7.13 0.25
CA ALA A 114 24.20 6.84 -1.01
C ALA A 114 22.66 6.80 -0.84
N LEU A 115 22.15 6.22 0.26
CA LEU A 115 20.71 5.96 0.41
C LEU A 115 19.94 7.08 1.12
N ASN A 116 20.55 7.80 2.08
CA ASN A 116 19.84 8.83 2.83
C ASN A 116 19.25 9.97 1.97
N PRO A 117 19.88 10.41 0.86
CA PRO A 117 19.30 11.44 -0.01
C PRO A 117 17.96 11.02 -0.66
N LEU A 118 17.65 9.72 -0.71
CA LEU A 118 16.40 9.22 -1.28
C LEU A 118 15.20 9.45 -0.34
N ALA A 119 15.41 9.40 0.98
CA ALA A 119 14.33 9.45 1.96
C ALA A 119 13.38 10.66 1.79
N PRO A 120 13.85 11.91 1.66
CA PRO A 120 12.99 13.06 1.46
C PRO A 120 12.34 13.14 0.08
N LEU A 121 12.81 12.33 -0.89
CA LEU A 121 12.32 12.32 -2.26
C LEU A 121 11.22 11.28 -2.50
N LEU A 122 11.17 10.22 -1.68
CA LEU A 122 10.22 9.12 -1.82
C LEU A 122 8.94 9.40 -1.02
N THR A 123 8.21 10.43 -1.42
CA THR A 123 6.87 10.72 -0.89
C THR A 123 5.84 9.70 -1.40
N THR A 124 4.65 9.67 -0.79
CA THR A 124 3.54 8.84 -1.27
C THR A 124 3.23 9.12 -2.75
N ASP A 125 3.11 10.39 -3.14
CA ASP A 125 2.79 10.77 -4.52
C ASP A 125 3.88 10.33 -5.50
N VAL A 126 5.15 10.48 -5.11
CA VAL A 126 6.28 10.01 -5.94
C VAL A 126 6.26 8.49 -6.07
N SER A 127 5.98 7.76 -5.00
CA SER A 127 5.86 6.29 -5.04
C SER A 127 4.76 5.85 -6.01
N ILE A 128 3.56 6.45 -5.92
CA ILE A 128 2.44 6.19 -6.82
C ILE A 128 2.84 6.48 -8.28
N MET A 129 3.44 7.66 -8.54
CA MET A 129 3.88 8.06 -9.87
C MET A 129 4.87 7.06 -10.48
N LEU A 130 5.88 6.63 -9.73
CA LEU A 130 6.88 5.67 -10.19
C LEU A 130 6.25 4.32 -10.54
N GLN A 131 5.34 3.82 -9.71
CA GLN A 131 4.63 2.57 -9.99
C GLN A 131 3.76 2.67 -11.25
N GLN A 132 3.07 3.80 -11.45
CA GLN A 132 2.26 4.03 -12.65
C GLN A 132 3.11 4.09 -13.91
N GLN A 133 4.31 4.70 -13.86
CA GLN A 133 5.25 4.70 -14.98
C GLN A 133 5.73 3.29 -15.34
N VAL A 134 6.06 2.46 -14.33
CA VAL A 134 6.42 1.05 -14.55
C VAL A 134 5.25 0.29 -15.19
N ALA A 135 4.04 0.45 -14.67
CA ALA A 135 2.85 -0.20 -15.22
C ALA A 135 2.57 0.20 -16.67
N ALA A 136 2.73 1.48 -17.01
CA ALA A 136 2.55 1.97 -18.38
C ALA A 136 3.55 1.35 -19.35
N LYS A 137 4.84 1.27 -18.96
CA LYS A 137 5.88 0.62 -19.76
C LYS A 137 5.61 -0.87 -19.94
N HIS A 138 5.20 -1.56 -18.87
CA HIS A 138 4.83 -2.96 -18.95
C HIS A 138 3.63 -3.19 -19.90
N THR A 139 2.62 -2.34 -19.86
CA THR A 139 1.48 -2.40 -20.78
C THR A 139 1.89 -2.19 -22.24
N SER A 140 2.96 -1.41 -22.50
CA SER A 140 3.51 -1.23 -23.85
C SER A 140 4.45 -2.36 -24.30
N GLY A 141 4.60 -3.41 -23.50
CA GLY A 141 5.31 -4.64 -23.87
C GLY A 141 6.69 -4.82 -23.23
N GLU A 142 7.13 -3.90 -22.37
CA GLU A 142 8.40 -4.08 -21.63
C GLU A 142 8.27 -5.12 -20.51
N SER A 143 9.33 -5.84 -20.23
CA SER A 143 9.39 -6.68 -19.04
C SER A 143 9.40 -5.82 -17.76
N ILE A 144 8.77 -6.28 -16.69
CA ILE A 144 8.74 -5.55 -15.41
C ILE A 144 10.16 -5.19 -14.91
N PRO A 145 11.16 -6.10 -14.90
CA PRO A 145 12.51 -5.73 -14.47
C PRO A 145 13.14 -4.62 -15.30
N GLN A 146 12.91 -4.61 -16.62
CA GLN A 146 13.42 -3.54 -17.48
C GLN A 146 12.71 -2.21 -17.22
N ALA A 147 11.39 -2.21 -17.14
CA ALA A 147 10.59 -1.03 -16.83
C ALA A 147 11.00 -0.41 -15.48
N VAL A 148 11.17 -1.24 -14.44
CA VAL A 148 11.64 -0.79 -13.12
C VAL A 148 13.02 -0.15 -13.22
N LYS A 149 13.97 -0.79 -13.91
CA LYS A 149 15.33 -0.25 -14.09
C LYS A 149 15.30 1.11 -14.78
N GLU A 150 14.56 1.25 -15.86
CA GLU A 150 14.49 2.49 -16.64
C GLU A 150 13.84 3.62 -15.85
N VAL A 151 12.70 3.36 -15.20
CA VAL A 151 11.99 4.34 -14.38
C VAL A 151 12.86 4.79 -13.20
N ALA A 152 13.49 3.86 -12.49
CA ALA A 152 14.38 4.17 -11.38
C ALA A 152 15.60 4.99 -11.83
N THR A 153 16.24 4.59 -12.93
CA THR A 153 17.40 5.32 -13.49
C THR A 153 17.01 6.76 -13.85
N SER A 154 15.91 6.93 -14.59
CA SER A 154 15.43 8.26 -14.98
C SER A 154 15.09 9.14 -13.78
N PHE A 155 14.45 8.55 -12.76
CA PHE A 155 14.16 9.27 -11.52
C PHE A 155 15.45 9.74 -10.82
N LEU A 156 16.41 8.84 -10.61
CA LEU A 156 17.66 9.16 -9.92
C LEU A 156 18.47 10.23 -10.68
N GLN A 157 18.56 10.12 -12.01
CA GLN A 157 19.19 11.15 -12.86
C GLN A 157 18.49 12.50 -12.74
N SER A 158 17.16 12.52 -12.73
CA SER A 158 16.39 13.77 -12.57
C SER A 158 16.62 14.46 -11.22
N LYS A 159 17.11 13.71 -10.23
CA LYS A 159 17.45 14.22 -8.89
C LYS A 159 18.95 14.45 -8.68
N GLY A 160 19.78 14.20 -9.69
CA GLY A 160 21.23 14.35 -9.59
C GLY A 160 21.90 13.31 -8.68
N LEU A 161 21.29 12.12 -8.57
CA LEU A 161 21.77 11.01 -7.74
C LEU A 161 22.44 9.90 -8.58
N LEU A 162 22.46 10.04 -9.89
CA LEU A 162 23.21 9.27 -10.87
C LEU A 162 23.84 10.19 -11.90
#